data_8f34c2af73d6605bfde9f4810c7c064c
#
_entry.id   8f34c2af73d6605bfde9f4810c7c064c
#
_cell.length_a   1.000
_cell.length_b   1.000
_cell.length_c   1.000
_cell.angle_alpha   90.00
_cell.angle_beta   90.00
_cell.angle_gamma   90.00
#
_symmetry.space_group_name_H-M   'P 1'
#
loop_
_entity.id
_entity.type
_entity.pdbx_description
1 polymer ?
#
loop_
_entity_poly.entity_id
_entity_poly.type
_entity_poly.pdbx_seq_one_letter_code
_entity_poly.pdbx_strand_id
1 'polypeptide(L)' 'MAQHDYDIANGTGAAVRSDINNVLDAVVSQNSGGSAPSTTFSYQQWADTSAGLLKIRNGANNAWVTVGTL' A
#
# COMPACT_ATOMS: atom_id res chain seq x y z
N MET A 1 -5.30 -8.20 4.06
CA MET A 1 -4.48 -7.59 3.01
C MET A 1 -5.16 -6.31 2.57
N ALA A 2 -4.44 -5.20 2.56
CA ALA A 2 -5.04 -3.90 2.25
C ALA A 2 -4.04 -3.05 1.45
N GLN A 3 -4.41 -2.76 0.23
CA GLN A 3 -3.67 -1.87 -0.66
C GLN A 3 -4.65 -0.85 -1.26
N HIS A 4 -4.16 0.33 -1.58
CA HIS A 4 -4.97 1.40 -2.14
C HIS A 4 -4.10 2.29 -3.04
N ASP A 5 -4.72 2.97 -3.99
CA ASP A 5 -4.03 3.92 -4.87
C ASP A 5 -3.83 5.29 -4.23
N TYR A 6 -4.40 5.50 -3.03
CA TYR A 6 -4.34 6.76 -2.26
C TYR A 6 -5.04 7.93 -2.96
N ASP A 7 -5.93 7.63 -3.89
CA ASP A 7 -6.75 8.63 -4.55
C ASP A 7 -8.22 8.35 -4.23
N ILE A 8 -8.88 9.31 -3.58
CA ILE A 8 -10.26 9.17 -3.14
C ILE A 8 -11.17 9.80 -4.19
N ALA A 9 -11.93 8.95 -4.87
CA ALA A 9 -12.83 9.40 -5.91
C ALA A 9 -14.04 10.15 -5.32
N ASN A 10 -14.59 11.08 -6.11
CA ASN A 10 -15.84 11.73 -5.76
C ASN A 10 -17.00 10.72 -5.78
N GLY A 11 -17.92 10.86 -4.84
CA GLY A 11 -19.07 9.99 -4.74
C GLY A 11 -20.03 10.44 -3.65
N THR A 12 -20.94 9.54 -3.28
CA THR A 12 -21.81 9.77 -2.14
C THR A 12 -21.01 9.83 -0.84
N GLY A 13 -21.57 10.40 0.23
CA GLY A 13 -20.89 10.43 1.51
C GLY A 13 -20.51 9.03 2.02
N ALA A 14 -21.35 8.03 1.80
CA ALA A 14 -21.06 6.65 2.19
C ALA A 14 -19.90 6.07 1.36
N ALA A 15 -19.86 6.33 0.06
CA ALA A 15 -18.80 5.84 -0.81
C ALA A 15 -17.45 6.49 -0.48
N VAL A 16 -17.42 7.79 -0.23
CA VAL A 16 -16.20 8.51 0.17
C VAL A 16 -15.69 8.00 1.51
N ARG A 17 -16.58 7.78 2.48
CA ARG A 17 -16.18 7.25 3.80
C ARG A 17 -15.57 5.85 3.67
N SER A 18 -16.19 4.98 2.87
CA SER A 18 -15.67 3.63 2.63
C SER A 18 -14.28 3.69 2.00
N ASP A 19 -14.07 4.58 1.03
CA ASP A 19 -12.79 4.74 0.36
C ASP A 19 -11.70 5.27 1.31
N ILE A 20 -12.06 6.22 2.18
CA ILE A 20 -11.14 6.71 3.22
C ILE A 20 -10.75 5.57 4.17
N ASN A 21 -11.70 4.75 4.59
CA ASN A 21 -11.42 3.60 5.45
C ASN A 21 -10.47 2.62 4.77
N ASN A 22 -10.64 2.38 3.48
CA ASN A 22 -9.76 1.51 2.71
C ASN A 22 -8.34 2.08 2.61
N VAL A 23 -8.20 3.40 2.46
CA VAL A 23 -6.88 4.06 2.49
C VAL A 23 -6.22 3.85 3.85
N LEU A 24 -6.95 4.05 4.95
CA LEU A 24 -6.41 3.85 6.30
C LEU A 24 -6.01 2.40 6.54
N ASP A 25 -6.78 1.44 6.05
CA ASP A 25 -6.43 0.02 6.13
C ASP A 25 -5.13 -0.26 5.37
N ALA A 26 -4.96 0.32 4.19
CA ALA A 26 -3.73 0.18 3.42
C ALA A 26 -2.52 0.75 4.17
N VAL A 27 -2.67 1.93 4.75
CA VAL A 27 -1.58 2.58 5.50
C VAL A 27 -1.21 1.77 6.74
N VAL A 28 -2.19 1.36 7.55
CA VAL A 28 -1.92 0.66 8.80
C VAL A 28 -1.35 -0.73 8.59
N SER A 29 -1.66 -1.38 7.48
CA SER A 29 -1.15 -2.72 7.13
C SER A 29 0.10 -2.68 6.25
N GLN A 30 0.71 -1.54 6.05
CA GLN A 30 1.89 -1.35 5.19
C GLN A 30 1.64 -1.81 3.76
N ASN A 31 0.45 -1.56 3.22
CA ASN A 31 0.04 -2.02 1.89
C ASN A 31 0.15 -3.53 1.73
N SER A 32 -0.21 -4.30 2.75
CA SER A 32 -0.02 -5.75 2.79
C SER A 32 -0.71 -6.46 1.65
N GLY A 33 -0.02 -7.42 1.06
CA GLY A 33 -0.56 -8.24 -0.01
C GLY A 33 0.49 -9.11 -0.65
N GLY A 34 0.06 -10.15 -1.35
CA GLY A 34 0.95 -11.08 -2.02
C GLY A 34 1.52 -10.56 -3.34
N SER A 35 1.01 -9.44 -3.84
CA SER A 35 1.48 -8.77 -5.06
C SER A 35 1.84 -7.33 -4.74
N ALA A 36 2.79 -6.77 -5.48
CA ALA A 36 3.20 -5.39 -5.30
C ALA A 36 2.02 -4.42 -5.53
N PRO A 37 1.92 -3.33 -4.74
CA PRO A 37 0.92 -2.30 -5.02
C PRO A 37 1.03 -1.79 -6.45
N SER A 38 -0.12 -1.59 -7.11
CA SER A 38 -0.14 -1.08 -8.47
C SER A 38 0.23 0.40 -8.55
N THR A 39 -0.13 1.16 -7.52
CA THR A 39 0.24 2.58 -7.39
C THR A 39 1.39 2.69 -6.40
N THR A 40 2.51 3.29 -6.82
CA THR A 40 3.73 3.37 -6.02
C THR A 40 4.16 4.81 -5.81
N PHE A 41 4.69 5.06 -4.61
CA PHE A 41 5.29 6.33 -4.23
C PHE A 41 6.69 6.07 -3.69
N SER A 42 7.59 7.04 -3.86
CA SER A 42 8.93 6.94 -3.26
C SER A 42 8.82 6.68 -1.76
N TYR A 43 9.61 5.74 -1.25
CA TYR A 43 9.66 5.37 0.17
C TYR A 43 8.39 4.70 0.71
N GLN A 44 7.46 4.31 -0.14
CA GLN A 44 6.27 3.55 0.25
C GLN A 44 6.67 2.18 0.80
N GLN A 45 5.99 1.73 1.86
CA GLN A 45 6.22 0.40 2.41
C GLN A 45 5.26 -0.63 1.82
N TRP A 46 5.72 -1.87 1.70
CA TRP A 46 4.93 -3.00 1.25
C TRP A 46 5.26 -4.23 2.10
N ALA A 47 4.27 -4.73 2.82
CA ALA A 47 4.37 -6.00 3.52
C ALA A 47 4.04 -7.11 2.52
N ASP A 48 5.06 -7.72 1.94
CA ASP A 48 4.93 -8.78 0.94
C ASP A 48 4.59 -10.09 1.66
N THR A 49 3.31 -10.44 1.69
CA THR A 49 2.84 -11.61 2.43
C THR A 49 3.15 -12.92 1.71
N SER A 50 3.44 -12.92 0.42
CA SER A 50 3.82 -14.12 -0.30
C SER A 50 5.26 -14.51 -0.03
N ALA A 51 6.16 -13.57 0.12
CA ALA A 51 7.57 -13.81 0.42
C ALA A 51 7.90 -13.71 1.92
N GLY A 52 7.00 -13.16 2.72
CA GLY A 52 7.24 -12.92 4.15
C GLY A 52 8.27 -11.84 4.40
N LEU A 53 8.31 -10.81 3.57
CA LEU A 53 9.31 -9.75 3.63
C LEU A 53 8.66 -8.38 3.72
N LEU A 54 9.29 -7.47 4.48
CA LEU A 54 8.96 -6.05 4.46
C LEU A 54 9.87 -5.35 3.45
N LYS A 55 9.26 -4.62 2.54
CA LYS A 55 9.97 -3.91 1.48
C LYS A 55 9.62 -2.43 1.49
N ILE A 56 10.56 -1.60 1.02
CA ILE A 56 10.35 -0.17 0.88
C ILE A 56 10.71 0.25 -0.54
N ARG A 57 9.90 1.14 -1.10
CA ARG A 57 10.17 1.68 -2.44
C ARG A 57 11.37 2.62 -2.36
N ASN A 58 12.26 2.55 -3.36
CA ASN A 58 13.42 3.43 -3.38
C ASN A 58 13.05 4.88 -3.73
N GLY A 59 13.99 5.81 -3.55
CA GLY A 59 13.73 7.22 -3.83
C GLY A 59 13.47 7.53 -5.30
N ALA A 60 13.99 6.72 -6.21
CA ALA A 60 13.73 6.87 -7.65
C ALA A 60 12.39 6.29 -8.08
N ASN A 61 11.68 5.59 -7.18
CA ASN A 61 10.39 4.97 -7.42
C ASN A 61 10.43 3.96 -8.58
N ASN A 62 11.48 3.16 -8.67
CA ASN A 62 11.64 2.17 -9.73
C ASN A 62 11.99 0.76 -9.25
N ALA A 63 12.14 0.55 -7.95
CA ALA A 63 12.47 -0.76 -7.40
C ALA A 63 12.05 -0.87 -5.93
N TRP A 64 11.83 -2.12 -5.48
CA TRP A 64 11.57 -2.45 -4.08
C TRP A 64 12.85 -2.94 -3.42
N VAL A 65 13.16 -2.37 -2.25
CA VAL A 65 14.32 -2.75 -1.44
C VAL A 65 13.81 -3.57 -0.26
N THR A 66 14.38 -4.75 -0.05
CA THR A 66 14.02 -5.58 1.11
C THR A 66 14.65 -5.00 2.37
N VAL A 67 13.80 -4.74 3.38
CA VAL A 67 14.24 -4.19 4.66
C VAL A 67 14.46 -5.30 5.67
N GLY A 68 13.59 -6.30 5.71
CA GLY A 68 13.68 -7.39 6.66
C GLY A 68 12.57 -8.40 6.48
N THR A 69 12.52 -9.37 7.39
CA THR A 69 11.48 -10.38 7.42
C THR A 69 10.29 -9.93 8.24
N LEU A 70 9.12 -10.42 7.87
CA LEU A 70 7.90 -10.20 8.63
C LEU A 70 7.82 -11.16 9.84
#